data_c41dae72fbd3a5e5f7a50657e4e5fa89
#
_entry.id   c41dae72fbd3a5e5f7a50657e4e5fa89
#
_cell.length_a   1.000
_cell.length_b   1.000
_cell.length_c   1.000
_cell.angle_alpha   90.00
_cell.angle_beta   90.00
_cell.angle_gamma   90.00
#
_symmetry.space_group_name_H-M   'P 1'
#
loop_
_entity.id
_entity.type
_entity.pdbx_description
1 polymer ?
#
loop_
_entity_poly.entity_id
_entity_poly.type
_entity_poly.pdbx_seq_one_letter_code
_entity_poly.pdbx_strand_id
1 'polypeptide(L)'
;MKYTIRKKIYCVKQALMGLTPISEIARNRRVPRRTLYRWIEYYKKNGNDGLIEKIRGITALEINPQFEEEISRLWHKLKCGSPKMWLITKSIGFDVSQRQIQKIFNKLGFKMNKRTRPSQLKFVRYERSKPNSLWHTDWTDCPFTKKKLIAFIDDHSRFILHAEYFENATTENTILAFQNAILKYGKPEEILTDNGTQFTPARGESGPFTKFCEDNNIKHILGRVHHPQTNGKIERWFGTYKLEFDERFSCLDEFVKFYNEERIHQGINYQKPIERFNVCH
;
A
#
# COMPACT_ATOMS: atom_id res chain seq x y z
N MET A 1 -29.68 14.95 -15.28
CA MET A 1 -29.93 16.20 -16.08
C MET A 1 -31.04 17.01 -15.44
N LYS A 2 -30.85 18.33 -15.24
CA LYS A 2 -31.86 19.19 -14.58
C LYS A 2 -33.03 19.53 -15.50
N TYR A 3 -32.84 19.54 -16.84
CA TYR A 3 -33.87 19.89 -17.83
C TYR A 3 -33.75 18.99 -19.07
N THR A 4 -34.90 18.51 -19.58
CA THR A 4 -34.92 17.69 -20.80
C THR A 4 -34.64 18.53 -22.02
N ILE A 5 -34.08 17.94 -23.08
CA ILE A 5 -33.76 18.63 -24.33
C ILE A 5 -35.05 19.20 -24.98
N ARG A 6 -36.16 18.48 -24.94
CA ARG A 6 -37.49 18.97 -25.42
C ARG A 6 -37.88 20.25 -24.72
N LYS A 7 -37.70 20.34 -23.41
CA LYS A 7 -38.02 21.55 -22.63
C LYS A 7 -37.12 22.74 -23.02
N LYS A 8 -35.83 22.49 -23.26
CA LYS A 8 -34.88 23.53 -23.69
C LYS A 8 -35.25 24.08 -25.06
N ILE A 9 -35.52 23.20 -26.04
CA ILE A 9 -35.92 23.57 -27.40
C ILE A 9 -37.22 24.37 -27.38
N TYR A 10 -38.22 23.92 -26.64
CA TYR A 10 -39.47 24.61 -26.52
C TYR A 10 -39.30 26.03 -25.95
N CYS A 11 -38.61 26.19 -24.85
CA CYS A 11 -38.37 27.50 -24.22
C CYS A 11 -37.60 28.46 -25.14
N VAL A 12 -36.62 27.96 -25.87
CA VAL A 12 -35.83 28.78 -26.81
C VAL A 12 -36.69 29.19 -28.01
N LYS A 13 -37.48 28.28 -28.62
CA LYS A 13 -38.36 28.62 -29.73
C LYS A 13 -39.40 29.65 -29.33
N GLN A 14 -40.04 29.51 -28.18
CA GLN A 14 -40.98 30.51 -27.65
C GLN A 14 -40.33 31.88 -27.46
N ALA A 15 -39.12 31.91 -26.92
CA ALA A 15 -38.37 33.17 -26.74
C ALA A 15 -37.98 33.85 -28.09
N LEU A 16 -37.67 33.06 -29.11
CA LEU A 16 -37.30 33.53 -30.42
C LEU A 16 -38.50 34.02 -31.28
N MET A 17 -39.70 33.48 -31.03
CA MET A 17 -40.95 33.93 -31.66
C MET A 17 -41.33 35.34 -31.20
N GLY A 18 -40.80 35.82 -30.07
CA GLY A 18 -41.05 37.18 -29.57
C GLY A 18 -42.44 37.49 -29.03
N LEU A 19 -43.36 36.51 -29.02
CA LEU A 19 -44.76 36.65 -28.61
C LEU A 19 -44.92 36.73 -27.10
N THR A 20 -43.98 36.19 -26.34
CA THR A 20 -44.00 36.15 -24.87
C THR A 20 -42.69 36.64 -24.32
N PRO A 21 -42.70 37.56 -23.32
CA PRO A 21 -41.46 38.03 -22.69
C PRO A 21 -40.65 36.89 -22.07
N ILE A 22 -39.30 36.95 -22.18
CA ILE A 22 -38.36 35.94 -21.64
C ILE A 22 -38.59 35.74 -20.14
N SER A 23 -38.93 36.82 -19.40
CA SER A 23 -39.22 36.76 -17.97
C SER A 23 -40.42 35.88 -17.63
N GLU A 24 -41.44 35.91 -18.48
CA GLU A 24 -42.67 35.13 -18.34
C GLU A 24 -42.44 33.69 -18.71
N ILE A 25 -41.77 33.40 -19.83
CA ILE A 25 -41.37 32.03 -20.19
C ILE A 25 -40.55 31.40 -19.07
N ALA A 26 -39.59 32.14 -18.54
CA ALA A 26 -38.75 31.66 -17.44
C ALA A 26 -39.54 31.31 -16.17
N ARG A 27 -40.51 32.14 -15.81
CA ARG A 27 -41.44 31.93 -14.68
C ARG A 27 -42.35 30.73 -14.91
N ASN A 28 -43.04 30.68 -16.03
CA ASN A 28 -43.99 29.63 -16.38
C ASN A 28 -43.36 28.24 -16.51
N ARG A 29 -42.09 28.19 -16.96
CA ARG A 29 -41.34 26.96 -17.14
C ARG A 29 -40.39 26.64 -15.98
N ARG A 30 -40.38 27.44 -14.92
CA ARG A 30 -39.49 27.30 -13.75
C ARG A 30 -38.03 27.12 -14.16
N VAL A 31 -37.57 28.00 -15.04
CA VAL A 31 -36.17 28.07 -15.53
C VAL A 31 -35.58 29.43 -15.15
N PRO A 32 -34.40 29.51 -14.55
CA PRO A 32 -33.77 30.79 -14.26
C PRO A 32 -33.55 31.59 -15.56
N ARG A 33 -33.85 32.90 -15.56
CA ARG A 33 -33.72 33.78 -16.75
C ARG A 33 -32.32 33.67 -17.37
N ARG A 34 -31.25 33.68 -16.54
CA ARG A 34 -29.87 33.53 -16.99
C ARG A 34 -29.63 32.21 -17.75
N THR A 35 -30.29 31.14 -17.33
CA THR A 35 -30.20 29.85 -18.01
C THR A 35 -30.89 29.87 -19.36
N LEU A 36 -32.03 30.55 -19.47
CA LEU A 36 -32.75 30.68 -20.72
C LEU A 36 -31.98 31.54 -21.74
N TYR A 37 -31.38 32.65 -21.32
CA TYR A 37 -30.49 33.45 -22.18
C TYR A 37 -29.31 32.64 -22.72
N ARG A 38 -28.67 31.86 -21.88
CA ARG A 38 -27.58 30.97 -22.28
C ARG A 38 -28.02 29.92 -23.29
N TRP A 39 -29.22 29.36 -23.15
CA TRP A 39 -29.76 28.42 -24.13
C TRP A 39 -30.06 29.10 -25.46
N ILE A 40 -30.58 30.30 -25.48
CA ILE A 40 -30.83 31.09 -26.68
C ILE A 40 -29.48 31.35 -27.41
N GLU A 41 -28.44 31.73 -26.67
CA GLU A 41 -27.11 31.94 -27.24
C GLU A 41 -26.56 30.65 -27.88
N TYR A 42 -26.62 29.53 -27.17
CA TYR A 42 -26.15 28.25 -27.68
C TYR A 42 -26.95 27.77 -28.91
N TYR A 43 -28.26 27.99 -28.90
CA TYR A 43 -29.10 27.68 -30.02
C TYR A 43 -28.80 28.54 -31.25
N LYS A 44 -28.55 29.83 -31.06
CA LYS A 44 -28.15 30.73 -32.14
C LYS A 44 -26.83 30.32 -32.80
N LYS A 45 -25.90 29.78 -32.01
CA LYS A 45 -24.59 29.33 -32.52
C LYS A 45 -24.64 27.97 -33.23
N ASN A 46 -25.36 27.00 -32.70
CA ASN A 46 -25.27 25.60 -33.12
C ASN A 46 -26.65 24.92 -33.29
N GLY A 47 -27.72 25.67 -33.38
CA GLY A 47 -29.06 25.09 -33.53
C GLY A 47 -29.45 24.20 -32.35
N ASN A 48 -30.18 23.13 -32.63
CA ASN A 48 -30.62 22.16 -31.61
C ASN A 48 -29.43 21.47 -30.92
N ASP A 49 -28.32 21.27 -31.65
CA ASP A 49 -27.13 20.60 -31.09
C ASP A 49 -26.45 21.41 -29.99
N GLY A 50 -26.59 22.76 -30.06
CA GLY A 50 -26.11 23.64 -29.00
C GLY A 50 -26.83 23.45 -27.66
N LEU A 51 -28.02 22.85 -27.66
CA LEU A 51 -28.81 22.56 -26.45
C LEU A 51 -28.54 21.18 -25.84
N ILE A 52 -27.80 20.32 -26.56
CA ILE A 52 -27.35 19.03 -26.07
C ILE A 52 -26.27 19.27 -25.00
N GLU A 53 -26.49 18.79 -23.80
CA GLU A 53 -25.44 18.87 -22.77
C GLU A 53 -24.28 17.97 -23.18
N LYS A 54 -23.12 18.60 -23.47
CA LYS A 54 -21.89 17.85 -23.60
C LYS A 54 -21.63 17.14 -22.28
N ILE A 55 -21.47 15.82 -22.35
CA ILE A 55 -21.07 15.03 -21.18
C ILE A 55 -19.74 15.63 -20.68
N ARG A 56 -19.80 16.36 -19.56
CA ARG A 56 -18.60 16.85 -18.90
C ARG A 56 -17.90 15.64 -18.28
N GLY A 57 -16.97 15.09 -18.98
CA GLY A 57 -16.12 14.00 -18.53
C GLY A 57 -14.83 14.05 -19.30
N ILE A 58 -13.77 13.61 -18.67
CA ILE A 58 -12.51 13.36 -19.37
C ILE A 58 -12.85 12.31 -20.42
N THR A 59 -12.59 12.62 -21.70
CA THR A 59 -12.63 11.66 -22.80
C THR A 59 -12.00 10.36 -22.32
N ALA A 60 -12.63 9.23 -22.56
CA ALA A 60 -12.06 7.95 -22.17
C ALA A 60 -10.64 7.89 -22.76
N LEU A 61 -9.63 8.01 -21.90
CA LEU A 61 -8.24 7.86 -22.32
C LEU A 61 -8.14 6.46 -22.91
N GLU A 62 -7.87 6.39 -24.21
CA GLU A 62 -7.54 5.14 -24.88
C GLU A 62 -6.28 4.58 -24.19
N ILE A 63 -6.42 3.40 -23.66
CA ILE A 63 -5.31 2.71 -23.01
C ILE A 63 -4.62 1.91 -24.11
N ASN A 64 -3.35 2.19 -24.35
CA ASN A 64 -2.55 1.40 -25.28
C ASN A 64 -2.58 -0.08 -24.83
N PRO A 65 -2.96 -1.02 -25.71
CA PRO A 65 -3.00 -2.46 -25.38
C PRO A 65 -1.68 -3.01 -24.81
N GLN A 66 -0.55 -2.51 -25.28
CA GLN A 66 0.77 -2.89 -24.76
C GLN A 66 0.96 -2.52 -23.28
N PHE A 67 0.40 -1.37 -22.84
CA PHE A 67 0.43 -1.00 -21.42
C PHE A 67 -0.46 -1.92 -20.58
N GLU A 68 -1.60 -2.33 -21.12
CA GLU A 68 -2.51 -3.24 -20.42
C GLU A 68 -1.85 -4.60 -20.19
N GLU A 69 -1.20 -5.15 -21.22
CA GLU A 69 -0.50 -6.43 -21.14
C GLU A 69 0.66 -6.40 -20.14
N GLU A 70 1.52 -5.36 -20.22
CA GLU A 70 2.64 -5.21 -19.30
C GLU A 70 2.20 -4.99 -17.84
N ILE A 71 1.18 -4.18 -17.62
CA ILE A 71 0.60 -3.96 -16.28
C ILE A 71 -0.01 -5.26 -15.75
N SER A 72 -0.64 -6.07 -16.62
CA SER A 72 -1.16 -7.38 -16.24
C SER A 72 -0.02 -8.33 -15.81
N ARG A 73 1.04 -8.43 -16.60
CA ARG A 73 2.23 -9.23 -16.29
C ARG A 73 2.86 -8.83 -14.96
N LEU A 74 3.08 -7.54 -14.76
CA LEU A 74 3.64 -6.99 -13.51
C LEU A 74 2.73 -7.24 -12.31
N TRP A 75 1.41 -7.16 -12.51
CA TRP A 75 0.48 -7.40 -11.41
C TRP A 75 0.48 -8.86 -10.97
N HIS A 76 0.53 -9.82 -11.89
CA HIS A 76 0.63 -11.24 -11.54
C HIS A 76 1.90 -11.55 -10.76
N LYS A 77 3.02 -10.90 -11.10
CA LYS A 77 4.29 -11.05 -10.38
C LYS A 77 4.28 -10.39 -9.00
N LEU A 78 3.79 -9.14 -8.90
CA LEU A 78 4.01 -8.28 -7.73
C LEU A 78 2.78 -8.12 -6.84
N LYS A 79 1.58 -8.38 -7.34
CA LYS A 79 0.27 -8.22 -6.66
C LYS A 79 0.19 -6.94 -5.82
N CYS A 80 0.57 -5.81 -6.41
CA CYS A 80 0.61 -4.52 -5.74
C CYS A 80 -0.49 -3.56 -6.20
N GLY A 81 -0.88 -2.61 -5.35
CA GLY A 81 -1.90 -1.61 -5.68
C GLY A 81 -1.42 -0.57 -6.69
N SER A 82 -2.38 0.16 -7.31
CA SER A 82 -2.11 1.13 -8.38
C SER A 82 -1.07 2.21 -8.05
N PRO A 83 -0.90 2.72 -6.81
CA PRO A 83 0.17 3.68 -6.52
C PRO A 83 1.57 3.08 -6.67
N LYS A 84 1.77 1.84 -6.18
CA LYS A 84 3.05 1.15 -6.32
C LYS A 84 3.29 0.76 -7.77
N MET A 85 2.27 0.24 -8.46
CA MET A 85 2.35 -0.12 -9.88
C MET A 85 2.75 1.09 -10.72
N TRP A 86 2.21 2.27 -10.45
CA TRP A 86 2.58 3.51 -11.13
C TRP A 86 4.07 3.86 -10.98
N LEU A 87 4.64 3.70 -9.79
CA LEU A 87 6.07 3.93 -9.57
C LEU A 87 6.93 2.93 -10.34
N ILE A 88 6.52 1.66 -10.36
CA ILE A 88 7.21 0.60 -11.09
C ILE A 88 7.16 0.88 -12.60
N THR A 89 5.98 1.17 -13.15
CA THR A 89 5.83 1.45 -14.58
C THR A 89 6.64 2.69 -14.99
N LYS A 90 6.67 3.72 -14.14
CA LYS A 90 7.49 4.90 -14.36
C LYS A 90 8.99 4.59 -14.36
N SER A 91 9.47 3.73 -13.46
CA SER A 91 10.90 3.35 -13.41
C SER A 91 11.38 2.55 -14.62
N ILE A 92 10.47 1.86 -15.31
CA ILE A 92 10.76 1.12 -16.56
C ILE A 92 10.42 1.91 -17.83
N GLY A 93 10.14 3.24 -17.69
CA GLY A 93 9.96 4.14 -18.82
C GLY A 93 8.55 4.21 -19.42
N PHE A 94 7.53 3.63 -18.77
CA PHE A 94 6.14 3.76 -19.25
C PHE A 94 5.51 5.06 -18.77
N ASP A 95 5.04 5.89 -19.70
CA ASP A 95 4.30 7.12 -19.39
C ASP A 95 2.80 6.80 -19.20
N VAL A 96 2.49 6.23 -18.07
CA VAL A 96 1.14 5.84 -17.66
C VAL A 96 0.80 6.51 -16.35
N SER A 97 -0.34 7.19 -16.27
CA SER A 97 -0.81 7.78 -15.00
C SER A 97 -1.39 6.73 -14.06
N GLN A 98 -1.31 6.99 -12.76
CA GLN A 98 -1.94 6.12 -11.74
C GLN A 98 -3.43 5.88 -12.00
N ARG A 99 -4.13 6.88 -12.57
CA ARG A 99 -5.56 6.78 -12.90
C ARG A 99 -5.83 5.81 -14.04
N GLN A 100 -4.94 5.74 -15.05
CA GLN A 100 -5.02 4.75 -16.13
C GLN A 100 -4.78 3.34 -15.59
N ILE A 101 -3.76 3.18 -14.74
CA ILE A 101 -3.50 1.89 -14.05
C ILE A 101 -4.73 1.44 -13.26
N GLN A 102 -5.37 2.35 -12.50
CA GLN A 102 -6.58 1.99 -11.75
C GLN A 102 -7.73 1.57 -12.69
N LYS A 103 -7.87 2.18 -13.86
CA LYS A 103 -8.86 1.76 -14.87
C LYS A 103 -8.54 0.36 -15.42
N ILE A 104 -7.26 0.08 -15.69
CA ILE A 104 -6.82 -1.25 -16.13
C ILE A 104 -7.14 -2.30 -15.05
N PHE A 105 -6.81 -2.01 -13.78
CA PHE A 105 -7.13 -2.89 -12.67
C PHE A 105 -8.62 -3.20 -12.57
N ASN A 106 -9.46 -2.18 -12.71
CA ASN A 106 -10.91 -2.35 -12.68
C ASN A 106 -11.42 -3.18 -13.88
N LYS A 107 -10.85 -2.96 -15.08
CA LYS A 107 -11.20 -3.69 -16.30
C LYS A 107 -10.82 -5.18 -16.19
N LEU A 108 -9.62 -5.47 -15.68
CA LEU A 108 -9.10 -6.83 -15.53
C LEU A 108 -9.57 -7.53 -14.24
N GLY A 109 -10.34 -6.85 -13.40
CA GLY A 109 -10.85 -7.42 -12.14
C GLY A 109 -9.78 -7.57 -11.05
N PHE A 110 -8.64 -6.90 -11.16
CA PHE A 110 -7.57 -6.98 -10.17
C PHE A 110 -7.98 -6.34 -8.85
N LYS A 111 -8.04 -7.13 -7.80
CA LYS A 111 -8.46 -6.70 -6.46
C LYS A 111 -7.31 -6.93 -5.48
N MET A 112 -7.05 -5.92 -4.65
CA MET A 112 -6.16 -6.06 -3.50
C MET A 112 -6.98 -6.45 -2.27
N ASN A 113 -6.45 -7.37 -1.47
CA ASN A 113 -7.01 -7.64 -0.15
C ASN A 113 -6.91 -6.36 0.70
N LYS A 114 -8.05 -5.73 0.97
CA LYS A 114 -8.09 -4.52 1.79
C LYS A 114 -7.92 -4.91 3.26
N ARG A 115 -6.88 -4.39 3.90
CA ARG A 115 -6.86 -4.34 5.37
C ARG A 115 -7.90 -3.32 5.82
N THR A 116 -8.90 -3.74 6.57
CA THR A 116 -9.74 -2.83 7.37
C THR A 116 -8.86 -2.21 8.44
N ARG A 117 -8.57 -0.91 8.32
CA ARG A 117 -7.83 -0.17 9.34
C ARG A 117 -8.82 0.50 10.27
N PRO A 118 -8.79 0.24 11.58
CA PRO A 118 -9.39 1.16 12.53
C PRO A 118 -8.73 2.55 12.42
N SER A 119 -9.46 3.62 12.69
CA SER A 119 -8.92 4.99 12.68
C SER A 119 -7.71 5.07 13.62
N GLN A 120 -6.55 5.46 13.10
CA GLN A 120 -5.31 5.42 13.86
C GLN A 120 -5.01 6.76 14.48
N LEU A 121 -4.64 6.75 15.76
CA LEU A 121 -3.89 7.79 16.43
C LEU A 121 -2.60 8.09 15.61
N LYS A 122 -2.23 9.37 15.53
CA LYS A 122 -0.97 9.78 14.90
C LYS A 122 0.20 9.30 15.75
N PHE A 123 0.93 8.29 15.28
CA PHE A 123 2.11 7.79 15.96
C PHE A 123 3.38 8.47 15.45
N VAL A 124 4.29 8.79 16.35
CA VAL A 124 5.63 9.27 16.00
C VAL A 124 6.40 8.09 15.41
N ARG A 125 6.88 8.27 14.18
CA ARG A 125 7.68 7.25 13.49
C ARG A 125 9.08 7.27 14.06
N TYR A 126 9.49 6.17 14.67
CA TYR A 126 10.84 5.94 15.11
C TYR A 126 11.57 5.04 14.11
N GLU A 127 12.80 5.41 13.73
CA GLU A 127 13.62 4.66 12.78
C GLU A 127 15.10 4.96 13.03
N ARG A 128 15.94 3.94 13.05
CA ARG A 128 17.38 4.08 13.13
C ARG A 128 17.95 4.67 11.84
N SER A 129 19.09 5.35 11.93
CA SER A 129 19.69 6.07 10.82
C SER A 129 20.43 5.18 9.82
N LYS A 130 20.93 4.02 10.26
CA LYS A 130 21.72 3.08 9.44
C LYS A 130 21.32 1.62 9.66
N PRO A 131 21.56 0.73 8.68
CA PRO A 131 21.37 -0.70 8.83
C PRO A 131 22.19 -1.27 9.99
N ASN A 132 21.76 -2.41 10.50
CA ASN A 132 22.38 -3.14 11.62
C ASN A 132 22.49 -2.37 12.95
N SER A 133 21.90 -1.17 13.07
CA SER A 133 21.82 -0.47 14.35
C SER A 133 20.83 -1.10 15.30
N LEU A 134 19.70 -1.58 14.77
CA LEU A 134 18.65 -2.22 15.57
C LEU A 134 17.93 -3.27 14.73
N TRP A 135 17.86 -4.48 15.24
CA TRP A 135 17.00 -5.52 14.71
C TRP A 135 15.79 -5.71 15.60
N HIS A 136 14.63 -6.05 15.01
CA HIS A 136 13.45 -6.49 15.73
C HIS A 136 13.24 -7.97 15.47
N THR A 137 12.82 -8.70 16.48
CA THR A 137 12.42 -10.10 16.33
C THR A 137 11.14 -10.38 17.13
N ASP A 138 10.39 -11.34 16.65
CA ASP A 138 9.18 -11.82 17.29
C ASP A 138 8.78 -13.18 16.72
N TRP A 139 7.88 -13.86 17.42
CA TRP A 139 7.28 -15.13 17.00
C TRP A 139 5.83 -14.95 16.56
N THR A 140 5.39 -15.74 15.61
CA THR A 140 3.99 -15.81 15.22
C THR A 140 3.59 -17.23 14.85
N ASP A 141 2.30 -17.53 14.98
CA ASP A 141 1.74 -18.76 14.42
C ASP A 141 1.70 -18.66 12.89
N CYS A 142 2.22 -19.70 12.21
CA CYS A 142 2.13 -19.82 10.77
C CYS A 142 0.71 -20.28 10.40
N PRO A 143 -0.05 -19.53 9.59
CA PRO A 143 -1.39 -19.93 9.19
C PRO A 143 -1.42 -21.06 8.16
N PHE A 144 -0.28 -21.37 7.54
CA PHE A 144 -0.16 -22.36 6.47
C PHE A 144 0.36 -23.71 6.95
N THR A 145 0.98 -23.73 8.15
CA THR A 145 1.52 -24.93 8.80
C THR A 145 1.15 -24.88 10.29
N LYS A 146 1.34 -25.99 10.99
CA LYS A 146 1.18 -26.01 12.46
C LYS A 146 2.40 -25.47 13.20
N LYS A 147 3.39 -24.93 12.50
CA LYS A 147 4.67 -24.48 13.05
C LYS A 147 4.62 -23.04 13.53
N LYS A 148 5.57 -22.68 14.37
CA LYS A 148 5.87 -21.31 14.76
C LYS A 148 6.88 -20.70 13.77
N LEU A 149 6.68 -19.45 13.45
CA LEU A 149 7.58 -18.67 12.59
C LEU A 149 8.28 -17.60 13.43
N ILE A 150 9.61 -17.59 13.42
CA ILE A 150 10.41 -16.48 13.90
C ILE A 150 10.95 -15.68 12.73
N ALA A 151 11.12 -14.37 12.89
CA ALA A 151 11.82 -13.55 11.90
C ALA A 151 12.61 -12.42 12.56
N PHE A 152 13.66 -11.98 11.86
CA PHE A 152 14.50 -10.84 12.22
C PHE A 152 14.41 -9.78 11.12
N ILE A 153 14.06 -8.55 11.49
CA ILE A 153 13.92 -7.43 10.56
C ILE A 153 14.82 -6.27 10.99
N ASP A 154 15.53 -5.70 10.03
CA ASP A 154 16.32 -4.49 10.25
C ASP A 154 15.40 -3.26 10.38
N ASP A 155 15.65 -2.45 11.40
CA ASP A 155 14.83 -1.29 11.74
C ASP A 155 14.90 -0.20 10.67
N HIS A 156 16.06 0.03 10.08
CA HIS A 156 16.29 1.07 9.09
C HIS A 156 15.72 0.70 7.71
N SER A 157 16.11 -0.44 7.20
CA SER A 157 15.83 -0.87 5.82
C SER A 157 14.54 -1.67 5.66
N ARG A 158 14.01 -2.24 6.74
CA ARG A 158 12.92 -3.26 6.70
C ARG A 158 13.36 -4.57 6.05
N PHE A 159 14.65 -4.77 5.86
CA PHE A 159 15.22 -5.99 5.31
C PHE A 159 15.01 -7.15 6.29
N ILE A 160 14.56 -8.28 5.79
CA ILE A 160 14.43 -9.52 6.57
C ILE A 160 15.76 -10.25 6.51
N LEU A 161 16.44 -10.31 7.64
CA LEU A 161 17.74 -10.93 7.76
C LEU A 161 17.63 -12.46 7.83
N HIS A 162 16.61 -12.94 8.54
CA HIS A 162 16.34 -14.36 8.66
C HIS A 162 14.87 -14.59 9.00
N ALA A 163 14.33 -15.68 8.53
CA ALA A 163 13.03 -16.18 8.92
C ALA A 163 13.02 -17.70 8.85
N GLU A 164 12.50 -18.37 9.88
CA GLU A 164 12.58 -19.83 9.99
C GLU A 164 11.39 -20.41 10.75
N TYR A 165 11.01 -21.64 10.38
CA TYR A 165 9.95 -22.38 11.05
C TYR A 165 10.50 -23.34 12.08
N PHE A 166 9.87 -23.37 13.25
CA PHE A 166 10.12 -24.33 14.31
C PHE A 166 8.82 -24.95 14.81
N GLU A 167 8.90 -26.11 15.45
CA GLU A 167 7.73 -26.73 16.08
C GLU A 167 7.26 -25.90 17.29
N ASN A 168 8.22 -25.35 18.08
CA ASN A 168 7.95 -24.59 19.28
C ASN A 168 8.78 -23.30 19.34
N ALA A 169 8.19 -22.25 19.93
CA ALA A 169 8.87 -20.98 20.21
C ALA A 169 9.63 -21.14 21.55
N THR A 170 10.87 -21.61 21.47
CA THR A 170 11.76 -21.76 22.63
C THR A 170 12.93 -20.76 22.59
N THR A 171 13.59 -20.58 23.71
CA THR A 171 14.80 -19.72 23.80
C THR A 171 15.94 -20.31 22.95
N GLU A 172 16.12 -21.62 22.92
CA GLU A 172 17.16 -22.30 22.15
C GLU A 172 16.94 -22.07 20.65
N ASN A 173 15.69 -22.24 20.18
CA ASN A 173 15.32 -22.01 18.78
C ASN A 173 15.49 -20.52 18.41
N THR A 174 15.21 -19.61 19.33
CA THR A 174 15.43 -18.17 19.14
C THR A 174 16.90 -17.86 18.97
N ILE A 175 17.77 -18.41 19.82
CA ILE A 175 19.22 -18.23 19.75
C ILE A 175 19.77 -18.83 18.44
N LEU A 176 19.34 -20.03 18.07
CA LEU A 176 19.76 -20.69 16.83
C LEU A 176 19.42 -19.82 15.60
N ALA A 177 18.17 -19.38 15.49
CA ALA A 177 17.74 -18.52 14.37
C ALA A 177 18.49 -17.17 14.38
N PHE A 178 18.78 -16.61 15.55
CA PHE A 178 19.55 -15.38 15.66
C PHE A 178 21.01 -15.57 15.23
N GLN A 179 21.63 -16.69 15.62
CA GLN A 179 22.98 -17.06 15.15
C GLN A 179 23.03 -17.16 13.61
N ASN A 180 22.03 -17.80 12.99
CA ASN A 180 21.94 -17.91 11.53
C ASN A 180 21.86 -16.52 10.86
N ALA A 181 21.10 -15.59 11.43
CA ALA A 181 21.03 -14.22 10.97
C ALA A 181 22.39 -13.48 11.09
N ILE A 182 23.04 -13.60 12.25
CA ILE A 182 24.36 -12.99 12.54
C ILE A 182 25.45 -13.51 11.60
N LEU A 183 25.48 -14.81 11.37
CA LEU A 183 26.46 -15.44 10.47
C LEU A 183 26.36 -14.88 9.04
N LYS A 184 25.16 -14.56 8.59
CA LYS A 184 24.92 -14.11 7.23
C LYS A 184 25.08 -12.60 7.03
N TYR A 185 24.71 -11.80 8.01
CA TYR A 185 24.59 -10.33 7.86
C TYR A 185 25.39 -9.52 8.89
N GLY A 186 26.17 -10.18 9.72
CA GLY A 186 26.90 -9.53 10.81
C GLY A 186 26.05 -9.28 12.05
N LYS A 187 26.68 -8.77 13.11
CA LYS A 187 26.00 -8.50 14.39
C LYS A 187 25.30 -7.14 14.37
N PRO A 188 24.07 -7.02 14.89
CA PRO A 188 23.46 -5.73 15.16
C PRO A 188 24.10 -5.06 16.40
N GLU A 189 23.97 -3.74 16.49
CA GLU A 189 24.32 -3.02 17.73
C GLU A 189 23.28 -3.31 18.84
N GLU A 190 22.02 -3.40 18.46
CA GLU A 190 20.88 -3.61 19.38
C GLU A 190 19.88 -4.62 18.78
N ILE A 191 19.23 -5.37 19.68
CA ILE A 191 18.07 -6.21 19.30
C ILE A 191 16.90 -5.89 20.21
N LEU A 192 15.71 -5.74 19.60
CA LEU A 192 14.46 -5.47 20.30
C LEU A 192 13.52 -6.66 20.22
N THR A 193 13.05 -7.10 21.39
CA THR A 193 12.07 -8.18 21.56
C THR A 193 10.86 -7.70 22.36
N ASP A 194 9.81 -8.47 22.35
CA ASP A 194 8.76 -8.36 23.37
C ASP A 194 9.22 -9.00 24.70
N ASN A 195 8.31 -9.06 25.69
CA ASN A 195 8.56 -9.67 27.00
C ASN A 195 8.13 -11.16 27.04
N GLY A 196 8.10 -11.83 25.91
CA GLY A 196 7.78 -13.26 25.82
C GLY A 196 8.78 -14.13 26.60
N THR A 197 8.33 -15.26 27.12
CA THR A 197 9.17 -16.17 27.92
C THR A 197 10.36 -16.75 27.17
N GLN A 198 10.32 -16.76 25.85
CA GLN A 198 11.42 -17.17 24.96
C GLN A 198 12.58 -16.15 24.95
N PHE A 199 12.34 -14.91 25.36
CA PHE A 199 13.34 -13.84 25.41
C PHE A 199 13.73 -13.48 26.85
N THR A 200 12.77 -13.58 27.79
CA THR A 200 12.99 -13.21 29.19
C THR A 200 12.40 -14.26 30.13
N PRO A 201 13.14 -14.66 31.18
CA PRO A 201 12.57 -15.55 32.18
C PRO A 201 11.49 -14.85 33.02
N ALA A 202 10.54 -15.62 33.54
CA ALA A 202 9.42 -15.12 34.34
C ALA A 202 9.85 -14.43 35.65
N ARG A 203 11.09 -14.55 36.10
CA ARG A 203 11.63 -13.99 37.36
C ARG A 203 12.87 -13.18 37.03
N GLY A 204 12.78 -11.91 36.79
CA GLY A 204 13.77 -10.82 36.92
C GLY A 204 15.29 -11.06 36.71
N GLU A 205 15.72 -12.27 36.40
CA GLU A 205 17.09 -12.65 36.11
C GLU A 205 17.40 -12.51 34.63
N SER A 206 18.68 -12.29 34.30
CA SER A 206 19.15 -12.29 32.90
C SER A 206 18.95 -13.68 32.30
N GLY A 207 18.02 -13.79 31.32
CA GLY A 207 17.71 -15.07 30.68
C GLY A 207 18.80 -15.52 29.70
N PRO A 208 18.76 -16.79 29.23
CA PRO A 208 19.75 -17.32 28.30
C PRO A 208 19.88 -16.49 27.02
N PHE A 209 18.76 -15.94 26.51
CA PHE A 209 18.79 -15.08 25.31
C PHE A 209 19.52 -13.75 25.60
N THR A 210 19.21 -13.09 26.74
CA THR A 210 19.89 -11.85 27.12
C THR A 210 21.39 -12.09 27.34
N LYS A 211 21.75 -13.19 28.02
CA LYS A 211 23.14 -13.58 28.20
C LYS A 211 23.86 -13.82 26.87
N PHE A 212 23.23 -14.51 25.93
CA PHE A 212 23.75 -14.68 24.57
C PHE A 212 24.01 -13.33 23.88
N CYS A 213 23.12 -12.35 24.03
CA CYS A 213 23.30 -11.01 23.50
C CYS A 213 24.51 -10.31 24.15
N GLU A 214 24.63 -10.36 25.50
CA GLU A 214 25.75 -9.78 26.25
C GLU A 214 27.10 -10.39 25.83
N ASP A 215 27.19 -11.72 25.76
CA ASP A 215 28.38 -12.45 25.31
C ASP A 215 28.82 -12.07 23.89
N ASN A 216 27.88 -11.61 23.08
CA ASN A 216 28.12 -11.14 21.71
C ASN A 216 28.28 -9.61 21.58
N ASN A 217 28.27 -8.85 22.67
CA ASN A 217 28.28 -7.39 22.69
C ASN A 217 27.09 -6.77 21.95
N ILE A 218 25.91 -7.37 22.03
CA ILE A 218 24.65 -6.90 21.45
C ILE A 218 23.75 -6.41 22.58
N LYS A 219 23.28 -5.17 22.51
CA LYS A 219 22.37 -4.63 23.51
C LYS A 219 20.95 -5.18 23.32
N HIS A 220 20.47 -5.96 24.28
CA HIS A 220 19.09 -6.44 24.29
C HIS A 220 18.16 -5.35 24.85
N ILE A 221 17.12 -4.98 24.07
CA ILE A 221 16.09 -4.01 24.44
C ILE A 221 14.75 -4.73 24.54
N LEU A 222 14.12 -4.63 25.69
CA LEU A 222 12.77 -5.15 25.90
C LEU A 222 11.73 -4.11 25.53
N GLY A 223 10.73 -4.53 24.77
CA GLY A 223 9.58 -3.70 24.45
C GLY A 223 8.84 -3.26 25.71
N ARG A 224 8.46 -1.97 25.79
CA ARG A 224 7.67 -1.47 26.92
C ARG A 224 6.29 -2.11 26.92
N VAL A 225 5.86 -2.59 28.09
CA VAL A 225 4.51 -3.10 28.31
C VAL A 225 3.50 -2.00 27.96
N HIS A 226 2.47 -2.34 27.19
CA HIS A 226 1.44 -1.42 26.68
C HIS A 226 1.90 -0.35 25.66
N HIS A 227 3.08 -0.48 25.05
CA HIS A 227 3.48 0.34 23.91
C HIS A 227 3.55 -0.48 22.62
N PRO A 228 2.43 -0.68 21.91
CA PRO A 228 2.35 -1.53 20.70
C PRO A 228 3.18 -1.00 19.52
N GLN A 229 3.77 0.18 19.67
CA GLN A 229 4.60 0.79 18.62
C GLN A 229 5.98 0.14 18.48
N THR A 230 6.44 -0.52 19.55
CA THR A 230 7.81 -1.02 19.67
C THR A 230 8.06 -2.17 18.70
N ASN A 231 7.12 -3.12 18.56
CA ASN A 231 7.19 -4.28 17.66
C ASN A 231 6.41 -4.10 16.34
N GLY A 232 5.81 -2.94 16.10
CA GLY A 232 4.93 -2.70 14.95
C GLY A 232 5.57 -2.91 13.56
N LYS A 233 6.91 -3.00 13.45
CA LYS A 233 7.62 -3.27 12.20
C LYS A 233 7.59 -4.74 11.85
N ILE A 234 7.95 -5.60 12.80
CA ILE A 234 7.93 -7.06 12.63
C ILE A 234 6.49 -7.58 12.53
N GLU A 235 5.56 -7.07 13.36
CA GLU A 235 4.13 -7.40 13.27
C GLU A 235 3.56 -7.08 11.87
N ARG A 236 3.96 -5.94 11.29
CA ARG A 236 3.55 -5.56 9.93
C ARG A 236 4.12 -6.51 8.88
N TRP A 237 5.33 -7.00 9.07
CA TRP A 237 5.92 -8.02 8.19
C TRP A 237 5.14 -9.32 8.30
N PHE A 238 4.87 -9.83 9.49
CA PHE A 238 4.03 -11.01 9.69
C PHE A 238 2.66 -10.86 9.04
N GLY A 239 2.04 -9.69 9.19
CA GLY A 239 0.79 -9.40 8.51
C GLY A 239 0.93 -9.35 6.97
N THR A 240 2.08 -8.97 6.44
CA THR A 240 2.37 -9.02 4.99
C THR A 240 2.57 -10.46 4.55
N TYR A 241 3.36 -11.24 5.30
CA TYR A 241 3.54 -12.66 5.07
C TYR A 241 2.20 -13.42 5.02
N LYS A 242 1.36 -13.25 6.02
CA LYS A 242 0.03 -13.90 6.09
C LYS A 242 -0.92 -13.54 4.93
N LEU A 243 -0.73 -12.38 4.30
CA LEU A 243 -1.58 -11.90 3.21
C LEU A 243 -1.01 -12.13 1.82
N GLU A 244 0.32 -12.15 1.67
CA GLU A 244 0.99 -12.13 0.37
C GLU A 244 1.74 -13.43 0.06
N PHE A 245 1.92 -14.34 1.04
CA PHE A 245 2.46 -15.68 0.80
C PHE A 245 1.37 -16.54 0.15
N ASP A 246 1.54 -16.85 -1.10
CA ASP A 246 0.57 -17.59 -1.92
C ASP A 246 1.29 -18.54 -2.89
N GLU A 247 0.57 -19.09 -3.86
CA GLU A 247 1.06 -20.07 -4.84
C GLU A 247 2.27 -19.63 -5.68
N ARG A 248 2.66 -18.36 -5.62
CA ARG A 248 3.88 -17.84 -6.27
C ARG A 248 5.16 -18.31 -5.60
N PHE A 249 5.08 -18.77 -4.36
CA PHE A 249 6.23 -19.13 -3.53
C PHE A 249 6.13 -20.57 -3.09
N SER A 250 7.16 -21.37 -3.39
CA SER A 250 7.25 -22.76 -2.98
C SER A 250 7.72 -22.92 -1.53
N CYS A 251 8.45 -21.91 -1.01
CA CYS A 251 9.00 -21.93 0.34
C CYS A 251 9.12 -20.52 0.93
N LEU A 252 9.40 -20.44 2.24
CA LEU A 252 9.60 -19.20 2.99
C LEU A 252 10.75 -18.36 2.43
N ASP A 253 11.85 -19.00 2.04
CA ASP A 253 13.04 -18.30 1.53
C ASP A 253 12.76 -17.55 0.23
N GLU A 254 11.95 -18.12 -0.66
CA GLU A 254 11.52 -17.43 -1.88
C GLU A 254 10.67 -16.22 -1.57
N PHE A 255 9.79 -16.30 -0.58
CA PHE A 255 9.01 -15.15 -0.14
C PHE A 255 9.88 -14.07 0.50
N VAL A 256 10.84 -14.45 1.35
CA VAL A 256 11.80 -13.51 1.97
C VAL A 256 12.63 -12.82 0.89
N LYS A 257 13.11 -13.57 -0.09
CA LYS A 257 13.84 -13.02 -1.23
C LYS A 257 12.99 -12.01 -2.01
N PHE A 258 11.77 -12.39 -2.37
CA PHE A 258 10.82 -11.49 -3.03
C PHE A 258 10.57 -10.22 -2.21
N TYR A 259 10.34 -10.36 -0.89
CA TYR A 259 10.09 -9.23 0.01
C TYR A 259 11.28 -8.27 0.04
N ASN A 260 12.49 -8.78 0.10
CA ASN A 260 13.72 -8.00 0.21
C ASN A 260 14.12 -7.35 -1.13
N GLU A 261 14.03 -8.06 -2.24
CA GLU A 261 14.64 -7.68 -3.51
C GLU A 261 13.67 -7.13 -4.56
N GLU A 262 12.39 -7.48 -4.46
CA GLU A 262 11.41 -7.10 -5.49
C GLU A 262 10.28 -6.21 -4.95
N ARG A 263 9.89 -6.42 -3.70
CA ARG A 263 8.74 -5.74 -3.11
C ARG A 263 9.06 -4.30 -2.75
N ILE A 264 8.34 -3.35 -3.36
CA ILE A 264 8.41 -1.92 -3.01
C ILE A 264 7.71 -1.68 -1.67
N HIS A 265 8.38 -0.96 -0.75
CA HIS A 265 7.91 -0.72 0.60
C HIS A 265 7.60 0.76 0.85
N GLN A 266 6.31 1.09 1.04
CA GLN A 266 5.87 2.47 1.28
C GLN A 266 6.52 3.11 2.52
N GLY A 267 6.80 2.32 3.56
CA GLY A 267 7.41 2.77 4.79
C GLY A 267 8.86 3.23 4.65
N ILE A 268 9.54 2.98 3.55
CA ILE A 268 10.89 3.41 3.23
C ILE A 268 10.93 4.16 1.90
N ASN A 269 9.97 5.08 1.71
CA ASN A 269 9.88 5.93 0.53
C ASN A 269 9.79 5.17 -0.80
N TYR A 270 9.06 4.04 -0.81
CA TYR A 270 8.88 3.17 -1.96
C TYR A 270 10.15 2.51 -2.51
N GLN A 271 11.23 2.49 -1.73
CA GLN A 271 12.42 1.71 -2.03
C GLN A 271 12.17 0.22 -1.73
N LYS A 272 13.04 -0.65 -2.27
CA LYS A 272 13.12 -2.04 -1.88
C LYS A 272 13.96 -2.17 -0.61
N PRO A 273 13.68 -3.12 0.30
CA PRO A 273 14.49 -3.32 1.51
C PRO A 273 15.99 -3.49 1.22
N ILE A 274 16.34 -4.27 0.19
CA ILE A 274 17.75 -4.52 -0.22
C ILE A 274 18.48 -3.23 -0.62
N GLU A 275 17.81 -2.34 -1.35
CA GLU A 275 18.41 -1.08 -1.79
C GLU A 275 18.82 -0.22 -0.59
N ARG A 276 18.01 -0.23 0.46
CA ARG A 276 18.27 0.56 1.65
C ARG A 276 19.18 -0.14 2.65
N PHE A 277 19.25 -1.46 2.63
CA PHE A 277 20.18 -2.23 3.45
C PHE A 277 21.63 -2.08 2.96
N ASN A 278 21.85 -2.05 1.65
CA ASN A 278 23.17 -2.00 1.03
C ASN A 278 23.79 -0.60 0.93
N VAL A 279 23.09 0.47 1.30
CA VAL A 279 23.60 1.87 1.18
C VAL A 279 24.81 2.16 2.09
N CYS A 280 25.13 1.28 3.04
CA CYS A 280 26.21 1.48 4.02
C CYS A 280 27.34 0.44 3.94
N HIS A 281 27.43 -0.29 2.82
CA HIS A 281 28.55 -1.23 2.56
C HIS A 281 29.40 -0.78 1.40
#